data_dfa98327a38b4f8d4654fdd137dffb7a
#
_entry.id   dfa98327a38b4f8d4654fdd137dffb7a
#
_cell.length_a   1.000
_cell.length_b   1.000
_cell.length_c   1.000
_cell.angle_alpha   90.00
_cell.angle_beta   90.00
_cell.angle_gamma   90.00
#
_symmetry.space_group_name_H-M   'P 1'
#
loop_
_entity.id
_entity.type
_entity.pdbx_description
1 polymer ?
#
loop_
_entity_poly.entity_id
_entity_poly.type
_entity_poly.pdbx_seq_one_letter_code
_entity_poly.pdbx_strand_id
1 'polypeptide(L)'
;MGLVLAIPVGAVAALAIKLGDGGPVFFSQERVGRGGVSFRSYKFRSMAPDADRKFGTVQAGEHDPRVTAVGRILRKTAMDELPQLWNIFKGDMSFVGPRALAVQEVELKGDGRSVRLEEIPGFTERHEVIPGLTGIAQIFAPRDIPRRQKFRYDRLYVRKHSFWLDIKLILVSFWITFRGKWEVRGEKF
;
A
#
# COMPACT_ATOMS: atom_id res chain seq x y z
N MET A 1 10.26 -15.81 -10.65
CA MET A 1 9.78 -15.37 -11.98
C MET A 1 9.21 -13.94 -11.95
N GLY A 2 8.29 -13.56 -11.08
CA GLY A 2 7.72 -12.20 -11.02
C GLY A 2 8.74 -11.07 -10.83
N LEU A 3 9.76 -11.25 -9.98
CA LEU A 3 10.85 -10.29 -9.79
C LEU A 3 11.63 -10.01 -11.09
N VAL A 4 11.95 -11.04 -11.87
CA VAL A 4 12.69 -10.90 -13.13
C VAL A 4 11.89 -10.10 -14.16
N LEU A 5 10.59 -10.37 -14.27
CA LEU A 5 9.68 -9.64 -15.17
C LEU A 5 9.48 -8.18 -14.74
N ALA A 6 9.61 -7.89 -13.45
CA ALA A 6 9.49 -6.52 -12.94
C ALA A 6 10.74 -5.65 -13.19
N ILE A 7 11.91 -6.25 -13.51
CA ILE A 7 13.16 -5.51 -13.70
C ILE A 7 13.06 -4.46 -14.83
N PRO A 8 12.63 -4.79 -16.06
CA PRO A 8 12.56 -3.80 -17.14
C PRO A 8 11.62 -2.64 -16.81
N VAL A 9 10.44 -2.95 -16.25
CA VAL A 9 9.46 -1.92 -15.83
C VAL A 9 10.03 -1.09 -14.69
N GLY A 10 10.69 -1.72 -13.74
CA GLY A 10 11.36 -1.05 -12.63
C GLY A 10 12.49 -0.13 -13.08
N ALA A 11 13.26 -0.52 -14.08
CA ALA A 11 14.34 0.31 -14.65
C ALA A 11 13.77 1.57 -15.31
N VAL A 12 12.68 1.45 -16.08
CA VAL A 12 12.00 2.60 -16.68
C VAL A 12 11.45 3.54 -15.59
N ALA A 13 10.81 3.00 -14.56
CA ALA A 13 10.31 3.78 -13.44
C ALA A 13 11.44 4.51 -12.69
N ALA A 14 12.55 3.81 -12.42
CA ALA A 14 13.73 4.38 -11.77
C ALA A 14 14.33 5.53 -12.58
N LEU A 15 14.47 5.35 -13.89
CA LEU A 15 14.96 6.39 -14.80
C LEU A 15 14.02 7.61 -14.82
N ALA A 16 12.71 7.38 -14.94
CA ALA A 16 11.71 8.45 -14.94
C ALA A 16 11.73 9.26 -13.63
N ILE A 17 11.86 8.62 -12.47
CA ILE A 17 11.99 9.29 -11.17
C ILE A 17 13.28 10.12 -11.15
N LYS A 18 14.41 9.53 -11.59
CA LYS A 18 15.71 10.19 -11.56
C LYS A 18 15.77 11.40 -12.47
N LEU A 19 15.16 11.34 -13.64
CA LEU A 19 15.07 12.46 -14.58
C LEU A 19 14.05 13.53 -14.15
N GLY A 20 13.05 13.15 -13.34
CA GLY A 20 11.97 14.05 -12.93
C GLY A 20 12.41 15.12 -11.91
N ASP A 21 13.18 14.75 -10.90
CA ASP A 21 13.60 15.65 -9.82
C ASP A 21 15.00 15.35 -9.23
N GLY A 22 15.75 14.42 -9.82
CA GLY A 22 17.12 14.08 -9.42
C GLY A 22 17.27 13.34 -8.09
N GLY A 23 16.20 13.20 -7.30
CA GLY A 23 16.22 12.61 -5.96
C GLY A 23 16.39 11.08 -5.94
N PRO A 24 16.28 10.45 -4.74
CA PRO A 24 16.41 9.01 -4.59
C PRO A 24 15.27 8.28 -5.33
N VAL A 25 15.60 7.16 -5.96
CA VAL A 25 14.65 6.32 -6.71
C VAL A 25 13.74 5.55 -5.77
N PHE A 26 14.29 5.03 -4.69
CA PHE A 26 13.56 4.21 -3.73
C PHE A 26 13.17 5.01 -2.49
N PHE A 27 12.02 4.65 -1.95
CA PHE A 27 11.53 5.03 -0.64
C PHE A 27 11.39 3.78 0.21
N SER A 28 11.75 3.86 1.48
CA SER A 28 11.54 2.76 2.43
C SER A 28 10.93 3.28 3.72
N GLN A 29 10.06 2.48 4.31
CA GLN A 29 9.36 2.82 5.54
C GLN A 29 9.15 1.58 6.40
N GLU A 30 9.28 1.73 7.72
CA GLU A 30 8.95 0.66 8.66
C GLU A 30 7.44 0.44 8.73
N ARG A 31 7.04 -0.82 8.60
CA ARG A 31 5.64 -1.24 8.60
C ARG A 31 5.43 -2.41 9.54
N VAL A 32 4.20 -2.51 10.03
CA VAL A 32 3.77 -3.59 10.91
C VAL A 32 3.47 -4.82 10.06
N GLY A 33 4.16 -5.91 10.37
CA GLY A 33 4.00 -7.23 9.75
C GLY A 33 3.18 -8.18 10.62
N ARG A 34 3.28 -9.48 10.31
CA ARG A 34 2.61 -10.55 11.06
C ARG A 34 3.05 -10.54 12.53
N GLY A 35 2.09 -10.73 13.43
CA GLY A 35 2.34 -10.73 14.87
C GLY A 35 2.80 -9.40 15.46
N GLY A 36 2.66 -8.30 14.71
CA GLY A 36 3.13 -6.98 15.16
C GLY A 36 4.63 -6.72 14.94
N VAL A 37 5.37 -7.68 14.36
CA VAL A 37 6.81 -7.52 14.08
C VAL A 37 6.99 -6.52 12.93
N SER A 38 7.81 -5.49 13.15
CA SER A 38 8.08 -4.50 12.11
C SER A 38 9.04 -5.02 11.04
N PHE A 39 8.85 -4.56 9.82
CA PHE A 39 9.74 -4.84 8.68
C PHE A 39 9.89 -3.59 7.82
N ARG A 40 10.97 -3.52 7.05
CA ARG A 40 11.22 -2.42 6.11
C ARG A 40 10.57 -2.72 4.76
N SER A 41 9.52 -1.97 4.42
CA SER A 41 8.83 -2.02 3.14
C SER A 41 9.52 -1.10 2.13
N TYR A 42 9.65 -1.55 0.88
CA TYR A 42 10.28 -0.81 -0.20
C TYR A 42 9.26 -0.40 -1.26
N LYS A 43 9.41 0.82 -1.79
CA LYS A 43 8.61 1.37 -2.88
C LYS A 43 9.46 2.21 -3.82
N PHE A 44 8.99 2.43 -5.03
CA PHE A 44 9.47 3.57 -5.80
C PHE A 44 8.96 4.86 -5.17
N ARG A 45 9.83 5.88 -5.14
CA ARG A 45 9.44 7.18 -4.62
C ARG A 45 8.42 7.83 -5.55
N SER A 46 7.26 8.14 -5.02
CA SER A 46 6.16 8.80 -5.72
C SER A 46 5.84 10.20 -5.20
N MET A 47 6.51 10.62 -4.12
CA MET A 47 6.36 11.93 -3.50
C MET A 47 7.66 12.72 -3.52
N ALA A 48 7.55 14.03 -3.35
CA ALA A 48 8.71 14.92 -3.21
C ALA A 48 9.62 14.46 -2.06
N PRO A 49 10.94 14.70 -2.14
CA PRO A 49 11.84 14.43 -1.03
C PRO A 49 11.35 15.11 0.26
N ASP A 50 11.52 14.43 1.40
CA ASP A 50 11.11 14.91 2.74
C ASP A 50 9.60 15.16 2.93
N ALA A 51 8.74 14.66 2.07
CA ALA A 51 7.30 14.83 2.20
C ALA A 51 6.76 14.35 3.57
N ASP A 52 7.18 13.16 4.02
CA ASP A 52 6.77 12.61 5.31
C ASP A 52 7.32 13.42 6.49
N ARG A 53 8.53 13.99 6.36
CA ARG A 53 9.12 14.82 7.41
C ARG A 53 8.38 16.15 7.58
N LYS A 54 7.90 16.74 6.47
CA LYS A 54 7.20 18.04 6.48
C LYS A 54 5.73 17.93 6.89
N PHE A 55 5.06 16.85 6.50
CA PHE A 55 3.60 16.72 6.61
C PHE A 55 3.15 15.55 7.49
N GLY A 56 4.09 14.80 8.07
CA GLY A 56 3.81 13.58 8.84
C GLY A 56 3.42 12.38 7.97
N THR A 57 3.37 11.21 8.61
CA THR A 57 2.98 9.94 7.97
C THR A 57 1.46 9.81 7.95
N VAL A 58 0.83 10.54 7.03
CA VAL A 58 -0.63 10.49 6.82
C VAL A 58 -0.96 9.90 5.46
N GLN A 59 -2.14 9.28 5.34
CA GLN A 59 -2.60 8.73 4.08
C GLN A 59 -2.77 9.86 3.05
N ALA A 60 -2.13 9.73 1.88
CA ALA A 60 -2.23 10.70 0.81
C ALA A 60 -3.65 10.77 0.23
N GLY A 61 -4.12 12.01 -0.02
CA GLY A 61 -5.35 12.28 -0.75
C GLY A 61 -5.23 12.07 -2.27
N GLU A 62 -6.34 12.27 -3.00
CA GLU A 62 -6.37 12.12 -4.46
C GLU A 62 -5.52 13.17 -5.20
N HIS A 63 -5.58 14.42 -4.72
CA HIS A 63 -4.82 15.55 -5.27
C HIS A 63 -3.73 16.01 -4.30
N ASP A 64 -3.03 15.06 -3.68
CA ASP A 64 -1.99 15.39 -2.71
C ASP A 64 -0.84 16.15 -3.38
N PRO A 65 -0.54 17.38 -2.95
CA PRO A 65 0.49 18.22 -3.57
C PRO A 65 1.91 17.65 -3.40
N ARG A 66 2.09 16.70 -2.48
CA ARG A 66 3.37 16.01 -2.27
C ARG A 66 3.71 15.04 -3.40
N VAL A 67 2.72 14.61 -4.20
CA VAL A 67 2.90 13.60 -5.25
C VAL A 67 3.50 14.23 -6.50
N THR A 68 4.65 13.70 -6.95
CA THR A 68 5.32 14.15 -8.17
C THR A 68 4.52 13.78 -9.43
N ALA A 69 4.80 14.39 -10.58
CA ALA A 69 4.16 14.05 -11.85
C ALA A 69 4.37 12.58 -12.22
N VAL A 70 5.60 12.08 -12.10
CA VAL A 70 5.95 10.67 -12.31
C VAL A 70 5.25 9.79 -11.25
N GLY A 71 5.29 10.23 -9.99
CA GLY A 71 4.65 9.52 -8.88
C GLY A 71 3.15 9.33 -9.07
N ARG A 72 2.48 10.28 -9.71
CA ARG A 72 1.04 10.20 -10.02
C ARG A 72 0.74 9.04 -10.98
N ILE A 73 1.57 8.86 -12.00
CA ILE A 73 1.44 7.75 -12.95
C ILE A 73 1.70 6.41 -12.22
N LEU A 74 2.81 6.34 -11.47
CA LEU A 74 3.18 5.13 -10.74
C LEU A 74 2.08 4.68 -9.76
N ARG A 75 1.49 5.61 -9.01
CA ARG A 75 0.42 5.34 -8.04
C ARG A 75 -0.89 4.92 -8.70
N LYS A 76 -1.24 5.57 -9.83
CA LYS A 76 -2.43 5.22 -10.60
C LYS A 76 -2.40 3.77 -11.09
N THR A 77 -1.22 3.27 -11.42
CA THR A 77 -0.97 1.91 -11.91
C THR A 77 -0.46 0.95 -10.82
N ALA A 78 -0.31 1.41 -9.57
CA ALA A 78 0.33 0.69 -8.47
C ALA A 78 1.76 0.20 -8.78
N MET A 79 2.43 0.77 -9.78
CA MET A 79 3.81 0.42 -10.13
C MET A 79 4.81 0.93 -9.09
N ASP A 80 4.43 1.92 -8.28
CA ASP A 80 5.25 2.35 -7.14
C ASP A 80 5.47 1.22 -6.13
N GLU A 81 4.62 0.21 -6.10
CA GLU A 81 4.70 -0.92 -5.17
C GLU A 81 5.52 -2.11 -5.70
N LEU A 82 6.03 -2.07 -6.95
CA LEU A 82 6.84 -3.16 -7.51
C LEU A 82 8.05 -3.57 -6.63
N PRO A 83 8.78 -2.67 -5.96
CA PRO A 83 9.87 -3.08 -5.08
C PRO A 83 9.43 -3.94 -3.89
N GLN A 84 8.13 -3.94 -3.51
CA GLN A 84 7.61 -4.84 -2.46
C GLN A 84 7.62 -6.32 -2.88
N LEU A 85 7.81 -6.64 -4.16
CA LEU A 85 8.08 -8.02 -4.59
C LEU A 85 9.34 -8.59 -3.90
N TRP A 86 10.30 -7.73 -3.54
CA TRP A 86 11.44 -8.12 -2.71
C TRP A 86 11.03 -8.48 -1.29
N ASN A 87 10.08 -7.73 -0.69
CA ASN A 87 9.54 -8.09 0.62
C ASN A 87 8.75 -9.41 0.56
N ILE A 88 8.03 -9.68 -0.54
CA ILE A 88 7.34 -10.95 -0.74
C ILE A 88 8.36 -12.10 -0.85
N PHE A 89 9.43 -11.90 -1.61
CA PHE A 89 10.49 -12.90 -1.75
C PHE A 89 11.18 -13.22 -0.42
N LYS A 90 11.37 -12.22 0.45
CA LYS A 90 11.92 -12.38 1.80
C LYS A 90 10.94 -13.02 2.80
N GLY A 91 9.65 -13.08 2.49
CA GLY A 91 8.62 -13.56 3.40
C GLY A 91 8.07 -12.50 4.37
N ASP A 92 8.47 -11.24 4.26
CA ASP A 92 7.92 -10.13 5.05
C ASP A 92 6.47 -9.81 4.64
N MET A 93 6.14 -10.06 3.36
CA MET A 93 4.82 -9.81 2.77
C MET A 93 4.34 -11.01 1.95
N SER A 94 3.05 -11.03 1.66
CA SER A 94 2.39 -11.92 0.68
C SER A 94 1.83 -11.10 -0.49
N PHE A 95 1.43 -11.77 -1.57
CA PHE A 95 0.64 -11.11 -2.61
C PHE A 95 -0.71 -10.65 -2.07
N VAL A 96 -1.37 -11.48 -1.26
CA VAL A 96 -2.70 -11.20 -0.70
C VAL A 96 -2.65 -11.16 0.81
N GLY A 97 -3.30 -10.14 1.39
CA GLY A 97 -3.39 -9.95 2.83
C GLY A 97 -3.83 -8.53 3.19
N PRO A 98 -4.02 -8.25 4.49
CA PRO A 98 -4.23 -6.89 4.98
C PRO A 98 -3.08 -5.96 4.58
N ARG A 99 -3.39 -4.71 4.23
CA ARG A 99 -2.34 -3.73 3.87
C ARG A 99 -1.39 -3.49 5.04
N ALA A 100 -0.09 -3.61 4.83
CA ALA A 100 0.92 -3.25 5.82
C ALA A 100 0.81 -1.75 6.17
N LEU A 101 0.61 -1.44 7.45
CA LEU A 101 0.48 -0.07 7.97
C LEU A 101 1.84 0.43 8.47
N ALA A 102 2.11 1.73 8.36
CA ALA A 102 3.33 2.29 8.90
C ALA A 102 3.28 2.29 10.45
N VAL A 103 4.43 2.03 11.10
CA VAL A 103 4.52 1.93 12.57
C VAL A 103 4.06 3.22 13.26
N GLN A 104 4.34 4.38 12.65
CA GLN A 104 3.98 5.69 13.20
C GLN A 104 2.70 6.28 12.59
N GLU A 105 1.94 5.48 11.84
CA GLU A 105 0.71 5.98 11.20
C GLU A 105 -0.38 6.21 12.24
N VAL A 106 -1.04 7.37 12.14
CA VAL A 106 -2.19 7.73 12.96
C VAL A 106 -3.41 7.98 12.08
N GLU A 107 -4.59 7.77 12.64
CA GLU A 107 -5.84 8.19 12.02
C GLU A 107 -6.24 9.57 12.53
N LEU A 108 -6.41 10.52 11.61
CA LEU A 108 -6.99 11.83 11.93
C LEU A 108 -8.51 11.73 11.90
N LYS A 109 -9.16 12.06 13.02
CA LYS A 109 -10.60 12.17 13.10
C LYS A 109 -11.07 13.53 12.58
N GLY A 110 -12.33 13.61 12.17
CA GLY A 110 -12.92 14.87 11.70
C GLY A 110 -12.95 16.00 12.76
N ASP A 111 -12.74 15.69 14.03
CA ASP A 111 -12.61 16.64 15.15
C ASP A 111 -11.16 17.11 15.39
N GLY A 112 -10.22 16.73 14.53
CA GLY A 112 -8.79 17.07 14.61
C GLY A 112 -7.98 16.20 15.57
N ARG A 113 -8.58 15.26 16.29
CA ARG A 113 -7.85 14.33 17.15
C ARG A 113 -7.13 13.27 16.32
N SER A 114 -5.93 12.92 16.74
CA SER A 114 -5.21 11.76 16.21
C SER A 114 -5.43 10.54 17.11
N VAL A 115 -5.68 9.39 16.50
CA VAL A 115 -5.82 8.10 17.18
C VAL A 115 -4.73 7.17 16.67
N ARG A 116 -4.01 6.49 17.57
CA ARG A 116 -3.03 5.47 17.19
C ARG A 116 -3.77 4.28 16.61
N LEU A 117 -3.20 3.69 15.54
CA LEU A 117 -3.87 2.58 14.87
C LEU A 117 -4.03 1.35 15.78
N GLU A 118 -3.13 1.16 16.73
CA GLU A 118 -3.15 0.07 17.72
C GLU A 118 -4.38 0.13 18.63
N GLU A 119 -4.94 1.32 18.84
CA GLU A 119 -6.14 1.54 19.64
C GLU A 119 -7.44 1.23 18.88
N ILE A 120 -7.34 1.04 17.56
CA ILE A 120 -8.51 0.79 16.70
C ILE A 120 -8.89 -0.69 16.78
N PRO A 121 -10.15 -1.03 17.11
CA PRO A 121 -10.61 -2.42 17.15
C PRO A 121 -10.36 -3.17 15.84
N GLY A 122 -9.74 -4.32 15.92
CA GLY A 122 -9.35 -5.15 14.78
C GLY A 122 -7.89 -4.99 14.37
N PHE A 123 -7.11 -4.15 15.06
CA PHE A 123 -5.68 -3.99 14.78
C PHE A 123 -4.91 -5.30 15.05
N THR A 124 -5.13 -5.96 16.17
CA THR A 124 -4.44 -7.20 16.52
C THR A 124 -4.81 -8.32 15.55
N GLU A 125 -6.11 -8.53 15.34
CA GLU A 125 -6.61 -9.63 14.50
C GLU A 125 -6.12 -9.53 13.04
N ARG A 126 -6.01 -8.32 12.49
CA ARG A 126 -5.51 -8.16 11.11
C ARG A 126 -4.04 -8.52 10.94
N HIS A 127 -3.27 -8.54 12.03
CA HIS A 127 -1.85 -8.91 12.04
C HIS A 127 -1.59 -10.39 12.36
N GLU A 128 -2.64 -11.22 12.50
CA GLU A 128 -2.49 -12.68 12.61
C GLU A 128 -1.94 -13.33 11.33
N VAL A 129 -2.14 -12.67 10.19
CA VAL A 129 -1.65 -13.11 8.88
C VAL A 129 -0.55 -12.18 8.34
N ILE A 130 0.21 -12.67 7.37
CA ILE A 130 1.23 -11.88 6.65
C ILE A 130 0.52 -10.76 5.87
N PRO A 131 1.00 -9.51 5.94
CA PRO A 131 0.42 -8.41 5.18
C PRO A 131 0.59 -8.61 3.67
N GLY A 132 -0.38 -8.10 2.89
CA GLY A 132 -0.43 -8.28 1.45
C GLY A 132 -0.20 -7.02 0.64
N LEU A 133 0.25 -7.22 -0.60
CA LEU A 133 0.30 -6.20 -1.63
C LEU A 133 -1.12 -5.79 -2.04
N THR A 134 -2.01 -6.76 -2.18
CA THR A 134 -3.44 -6.57 -2.38
C THR A 134 -4.26 -7.30 -1.30
N GLY A 135 -5.57 -7.07 -1.25
CA GLY A 135 -6.47 -7.72 -0.30
C GLY A 135 -7.89 -7.19 -0.37
N ILE A 136 -8.79 -7.77 0.42
CA ILE A 136 -10.21 -7.42 0.41
C ILE A 136 -10.41 -5.92 0.67
N ALA A 137 -9.73 -5.35 1.66
CA ALA A 137 -9.87 -3.94 1.98
C ALA A 137 -9.34 -3.03 0.85
N GLN A 138 -8.20 -3.38 0.21
CA GLN A 138 -7.63 -2.58 -0.87
C GLN A 138 -8.53 -2.57 -2.11
N ILE A 139 -9.23 -3.68 -2.39
CA ILE A 139 -10.08 -3.84 -3.57
C ILE A 139 -11.47 -3.25 -3.33
N PHE A 140 -12.13 -3.63 -2.25
CA PHE A 140 -13.57 -3.40 -2.05
C PHE A 140 -13.89 -2.27 -1.07
N ALA A 141 -12.98 -1.89 -0.18
CA ALA A 141 -13.25 -0.80 0.74
C ALA A 141 -13.10 0.56 0.03
N PRO A 142 -14.06 1.49 0.20
CA PRO A 142 -13.88 2.86 -0.23
C PRO A 142 -12.63 3.48 0.39
N ARG A 143 -11.97 4.37 -0.37
CA ARG A 143 -10.66 4.91 0.04
C ARG A 143 -10.74 5.71 1.34
N ASP A 144 -11.78 6.50 1.50
CA ASP A 144 -11.89 7.53 2.54
C ASP A 144 -12.68 7.08 3.78
N ILE A 145 -13.01 5.79 3.90
CA ILE A 145 -13.67 5.30 5.12
C ILE A 145 -12.69 5.19 6.28
N PRO A 146 -13.17 5.35 7.53
CA PRO A 146 -12.36 5.20 8.74
C PRO A 146 -11.64 3.85 8.82
N ARG A 147 -10.46 3.83 9.45
CA ARG A 147 -9.65 2.62 9.63
C ARG A 147 -10.43 1.49 10.31
N ARG A 148 -11.27 1.81 11.30
CA ARG A 148 -12.14 0.82 11.94
C ARG A 148 -13.00 0.04 10.94
N GLN A 149 -13.50 0.71 9.90
CA GLN A 149 -14.28 0.05 8.85
C GLN A 149 -13.37 -0.78 7.92
N LYS A 150 -12.20 -0.25 7.52
CA LYS A 150 -11.21 -1.01 6.73
C LYS A 150 -10.77 -2.28 7.45
N PHE A 151 -10.56 -2.22 8.77
CA PHE A 151 -10.18 -3.39 9.57
C PHE A 151 -11.27 -4.47 9.63
N ARG A 152 -12.54 -4.13 9.38
CA ARG A 152 -13.60 -5.15 9.21
C ARG A 152 -13.38 -5.99 7.95
N TYR A 153 -12.95 -5.36 6.83
CA TYR A 153 -12.58 -6.08 5.60
C TYR A 153 -11.33 -6.93 5.82
N ASP A 154 -10.35 -6.41 6.55
CA ASP A 154 -9.13 -7.16 6.87
C ASP A 154 -9.46 -8.39 7.73
N ARG A 155 -10.30 -8.26 8.76
CA ARG A 155 -10.77 -9.39 9.57
C ARG A 155 -11.59 -10.40 8.76
N LEU A 156 -12.36 -9.95 7.77
CA LEU A 156 -13.05 -10.85 6.87
C LEU A 156 -12.06 -11.72 6.09
N TYR A 157 -10.96 -11.11 5.62
CA TYR A 157 -9.89 -11.85 4.97
C TYR A 157 -9.24 -12.85 5.94
N VAL A 158 -8.85 -12.42 7.14
CA VAL A 158 -8.24 -13.32 8.16
C VAL A 158 -9.09 -14.55 8.42
N ARG A 159 -10.42 -14.39 8.50
CA ARG A 159 -11.36 -15.49 8.76
C ARG A 159 -11.63 -16.41 7.57
N LYS A 160 -11.54 -15.87 6.33
CA LYS A 160 -11.97 -16.58 5.12
C LYS A 160 -10.84 -16.83 4.12
N HIS A 161 -9.60 -16.49 4.47
CA HIS A 161 -8.48 -16.67 3.54
C HIS A 161 -8.39 -18.11 3.04
N SER A 162 -8.18 -18.25 1.77
CA SER A 162 -8.01 -19.54 1.10
C SER A 162 -7.28 -19.33 -0.22
N PHE A 163 -6.64 -20.37 -0.73
CA PHE A 163 -5.93 -20.31 -2.02
C PHE A 163 -6.81 -19.76 -3.14
N TRP A 164 -8.07 -20.20 -3.24
CA TRP A 164 -8.98 -19.74 -4.30
C TRP A 164 -9.40 -18.28 -4.14
N LEU A 165 -9.58 -17.82 -2.90
CA LEU A 165 -9.84 -16.42 -2.63
C LEU A 165 -8.65 -15.55 -3.03
N ASP A 166 -7.44 -15.97 -2.73
CA ASP A 166 -6.22 -15.25 -3.08
C ASP A 166 -6.05 -15.13 -4.59
N ILE A 167 -6.26 -16.22 -5.34
CA ILE A 167 -6.25 -16.18 -6.81
C ILE A 167 -7.27 -15.18 -7.35
N LYS A 168 -8.51 -15.20 -6.85
CA LYS A 168 -9.54 -14.23 -7.26
C LYS A 168 -9.11 -12.79 -6.99
N LEU A 169 -8.57 -12.50 -5.81
CA LEU A 169 -8.12 -11.16 -5.45
C LEU A 169 -6.93 -10.70 -6.30
N ILE A 170 -6.01 -11.60 -6.63
CA ILE A 170 -4.89 -11.31 -7.55
C ILE A 170 -5.43 -10.95 -8.94
N LEU A 171 -6.32 -11.74 -9.50
CA LEU A 171 -6.89 -11.48 -10.84
C LEU A 171 -7.64 -10.13 -10.88
N VAL A 172 -8.45 -9.84 -9.86
CA VAL A 172 -9.15 -8.56 -9.76
C VAL A 172 -8.16 -7.40 -9.62
N SER A 173 -7.08 -7.57 -8.86
CA SER A 173 -6.04 -6.55 -8.70
C SER A 173 -5.34 -6.25 -10.02
N PHE A 174 -5.00 -7.26 -10.81
CA PHE A 174 -4.44 -7.08 -12.15
C PHE A 174 -5.40 -6.31 -13.06
N TRP A 175 -6.70 -6.63 -13.00
CA TRP A 175 -7.72 -5.92 -13.75
C TRP A 175 -7.80 -4.44 -13.39
N ILE A 176 -7.78 -4.11 -12.08
CA ILE A 176 -7.77 -2.72 -11.59
C ILE A 176 -6.50 -2.00 -12.03
N THR A 177 -5.34 -2.66 -11.94
CA THR A 177 -4.04 -2.13 -12.38
C THR A 177 -4.07 -1.79 -13.86
N PHE A 178 -4.54 -2.73 -14.70
CA PHE A 178 -4.64 -2.53 -16.14
C PHE A 178 -5.55 -1.36 -16.51
N ARG A 179 -6.64 -1.16 -15.77
CA ARG A 179 -7.54 0.00 -15.95
C ARG A 179 -7.03 1.30 -15.33
N GLY A 180 -5.93 1.26 -14.59
CA GLY A 180 -5.37 2.42 -13.89
C GLY A 180 -6.32 3.04 -12.85
N LYS A 181 -7.10 2.22 -12.15
CA LYS A 181 -8.16 2.68 -11.23
C LYS A 181 -7.81 2.56 -9.73
N TRP A 182 -6.55 2.38 -9.36
CA TRP A 182 -6.17 2.24 -7.95
C TRP A 182 -6.43 3.49 -7.11
N GLU A 183 -6.30 4.67 -7.70
CA GLU A 183 -6.48 5.96 -7.01
C GLU A 183 -7.93 6.46 -7.04
N VAL A 184 -8.83 5.79 -7.74
CA VAL A 184 -10.23 6.20 -7.86
C VAL A 184 -10.97 6.01 -6.53
N ARG A 185 -11.74 7.02 -6.12
CA ARG A 185 -12.53 7.02 -4.87
C ARG A 185 -13.85 6.27 -4.97
N GLY A 186 -14.43 6.20 -6.16
CA GLY A 186 -15.67 5.50 -6.45
C GLY A 186 -15.49 4.01 -6.77
N GLU A 187 -16.37 3.49 -7.62
CA GLU A 187 -16.31 2.10 -8.06
C GLU A 187 -15.06 1.84 -8.91
N LYS A 188 -14.30 0.83 -8.51
CA LYS A 188 -13.09 0.40 -9.21
C LYS A 188 -13.36 -0.57 -10.36
N PHE A 189 -14.61 -1.03 -10.49
CA PHE A 189 -15.08 -2.01 -11.47
C PHE A 189 -15.84 -1.37 -12.61
#